data_ad00bc045d98d32da3040db4267a949c
#
_entry.id   ad00bc045d98d32da3040db4267a949c
#
_cell.length_a   1.000
_cell.length_b   1.000
_cell.length_c   1.000
_cell.angle_alpha   90.00
_cell.angle_beta   90.00
_cell.angle_gamma   90.00
#
_symmetry.space_group_name_H-M   'P 1'
#
loop_
_entity.id
_entity.type
_entity.pdbx_description
1 polymer ?
#
loop_
_entity_poly.entity_id
_entity_poly.type
_entity_poly.pdbx_seq_one_letter_code
_entity_poly.pdbx_strand_id
1 'polypeptide(L)'
;MKIYIVRHGKTDWNVSGLIQGKTDIPLNKIGEKQAEIAKEKIEDKIDICFSSPLKRAIKTAQILSDVNPIIDKRLVERNMGEFEGKPALNYDSKKYWDYKSNYSDNGVEPIQDLFKRVNSFKNEIKGKYSDKTILIVSHGATVRALHFALTSYK
;
A
#
# COMPACT_ATOMS: atom_id res chain seq x y z
N MET A 1 -1.19 -17.07 -11.80
CA MET A 1 -1.11 -15.64 -11.39
C MET A 1 0.14 -15.42 -10.59
N LYS A 2 0.98 -14.46 -10.97
CA LYS A 2 2.13 -13.96 -10.21
C LYS A 2 1.84 -12.54 -9.75
N ILE A 3 2.17 -12.20 -8.51
CA ILE A 3 1.86 -10.87 -7.95
C ILE A 3 3.11 -10.28 -7.32
N TYR A 4 3.47 -9.09 -7.78
CA TYR A 4 4.43 -8.20 -7.13
C TYR A 4 3.67 -7.19 -6.28
N ILE A 5 3.98 -7.11 -4.99
CA ILE A 5 3.41 -6.12 -4.08
C ILE A 5 4.52 -5.20 -3.64
N VAL A 6 4.38 -3.92 -3.94
CA VAL A 6 5.41 -2.92 -3.69
C VAL A 6 4.84 -1.77 -2.86
N ARG A 7 5.57 -1.42 -1.80
CA ARG A 7 5.33 -0.18 -1.07
C ARG A 7 5.92 0.98 -1.87
N HIS A 8 5.22 2.13 -1.91
CA HIS A 8 5.74 3.35 -2.52
C HIS A 8 7.12 3.74 -1.97
N GLY A 9 7.92 4.48 -2.75
CA GLY A 9 9.20 5.04 -2.34
C GLY A 9 9.07 6.12 -1.25
N LYS A 10 10.19 6.62 -0.75
CA LYS A 10 10.22 7.64 0.31
C LYS A 10 9.56 8.95 -0.11
N THR A 11 8.93 9.59 0.87
CA THR A 11 8.42 10.96 0.84
C THR A 11 9.18 11.80 1.88
N ASP A 12 8.99 13.10 1.88
CA ASP A 12 9.60 13.97 2.90
C ASP A 12 9.10 13.67 4.30
N TRP A 13 7.84 13.26 4.43
CA TRP A 13 7.31 12.82 5.73
C TRP A 13 7.92 11.51 6.21
N ASN A 14 8.27 10.59 5.32
CA ASN A 14 9.04 9.40 5.71
C ASN A 14 10.41 9.77 6.25
N VAL A 15 11.10 10.71 5.61
CA VAL A 15 12.42 11.20 6.06
C VAL A 15 12.30 11.86 7.43
N SER A 16 11.24 12.63 7.67
CA SER A 16 10.99 13.33 8.94
C SER A 16 10.38 12.43 10.03
N GLY A 17 10.11 11.16 9.74
CA GLY A 17 9.53 10.23 10.71
C GLY A 17 8.06 10.51 11.06
N LEU A 18 7.31 11.16 10.17
CA LEU A 18 5.91 11.51 10.35
C LEU A 18 4.98 10.45 9.75
N ILE A 19 3.87 10.21 10.42
CA ILE A 19 2.81 9.32 9.94
C ILE A 19 2.05 10.00 8.80
N GLN A 20 1.89 9.30 7.68
CA GLN A 20 1.24 9.86 6.49
C GLN A 20 -0.24 9.49 6.39
N GLY A 21 -0.58 8.22 6.64
CA GLY A 21 -1.93 7.72 6.43
C GLY A 21 -2.46 8.07 5.04
N LYS A 22 -3.63 8.69 4.97
CA LYS A 22 -4.29 9.13 3.73
C LYS A 22 -3.85 10.52 3.26
N THR A 23 -3.04 11.24 4.03
CA THR A 23 -2.49 12.53 3.60
C THR A 23 -1.65 12.33 2.34
N ASP A 24 -1.92 13.14 1.31
CA ASP A 24 -1.38 12.93 -0.04
C ASP A 24 -0.03 13.64 -0.22
N ILE A 25 1.00 13.12 0.45
CA ILE A 25 2.38 13.60 0.31
C ILE A 25 3.02 12.96 -0.93
N PRO A 26 3.64 13.75 -1.82
CA PRO A 26 4.27 13.24 -3.03
C PRO A 26 5.55 12.45 -2.73
N LEU A 27 5.96 11.65 -3.69
CA LEU A 27 7.26 10.99 -3.70
C LEU A 27 8.38 12.04 -3.76
N ASN A 28 9.47 11.86 -3.01
CA ASN A 28 10.64 12.70 -3.11
C ASN A 28 11.72 12.07 -4.01
N LYS A 29 12.83 12.76 -4.23
CA LYS A 29 13.93 12.29 -5.09
C LYS A 29 14.56 10.97 -4.62
N ILE A 30 14.65 10.78 -3.30
CA ILE A 30 15.12 9.51 -2.73
C ILE A 30 14.15 8.38 -3.09
N GLY A 31 12.85 8.63 -2.97
CA GLY A 31 11.80 7.66 -3.31
C GLY A 31 11.76 7.34 -4.81
N GLU A 32 11.98 8.33 -5.69
CA GLU A 32 12.10 8.08 -7.13
C GLU A 32 13.27 7.13 -7.41
N LYS A 33 14.43 7.39 -6.81
CA LYS A 33 15.61 6.53 -6.97
C LYS A 33 15.40 5.11 -6.42
N GLN A 34 14.69 4.98 -5.29
CA GLN A 34 14.31 3.68 -4.76
C GLN A 34 13.42 2.90 -5.74
N ALA A 35 12.48 3.57 -6.40
CA ALA A 35 11.61 2.93 -7.39
C ALA A 35 12.40 2.50 -8.64
N GLU A 36 13.35 3.29 -9.12
CA GLU A 36 14.24 2.92 -10.23
C GLU A 36 15.04 1.65 -9.90
N ILE A 37 15.63 1.58 -8.71
CA ILE A 37 16.37 0.39 -8.26
C ILE A 37 15.43 -0.83 -8.11
N ALA A 38 14.22 -0.63 -7.62
CA ALA A 38 13.25 -1.69 -7.48
C ALA A 38 12.77 -2.23 -8.84
N LYS A 39 12.66 -1.38 -9.87
CA LYS A 39 12.34 -1.79 -11.24
C LYS A 39 13.29 -2.85 -11.75
N GLU A 40 14.58 -2.74 -11.47
CA GLU A 40 15.62 -3.70 -11.91
C GLU A 40 15.43 -5.10 -11.31
N LYS A 41 14.67 -5.22 -10.21
CA LYS A 41 14.37 -6.49 -9.54
C LYS A 41 13.09 -7.18 -10.04
N ILE A 42 12.33 -6.50 -10.90
CA ILE A 42 11.14 -7.08 -11.51
C ILE A 42 11.57 -7.79 -12.80
N GLU A 43 11.69 -9.11 -12.72
CA GLU A 43 12.18 -9.95 -13.82
C GLU A 43 11.12 -10.25 -14.87
N ASP A 44 9.84 -10.21 -14.48
CA ASP A 44 8.75 -10.58 -15.38
C ASP A 44 8.17 -9.34 -16.07
N LYS A 45 7.63 -9.57 -17.26
CA LYS A 45 6.77 -8.57 -17.90
C LYS A 45 5.49 -8.39 -17.11
N ILE A 46 5.20 -7.17 -16.71
CA ILE A 46 3.94 -6.82 -16.03
C ILE A 46 2.81 -6.75 -17.06
N ASP A 47 1.76 -7.52 -16.85
CA ASP A 47 0.54 -7.47 -17.66
C ASP A 47 -0.44 -6.41 -17.17
N ILE A 48 -0.54 -6.25 -15.85
CA ILE A 48 -1.50 -5.34 -15.21
C ILE A 48 -0.82 -4.65 -14.02
N CYS A 49 -1.02 -3.34 -13.92
CA CYS A 49 -0.55 -2.56 -12.78
C CYS A 49 -1.74 -1.94 -12.04
N PHE A 50 -1.84 -2.16 -10.74
CA PHE A 50 -2.78 -1.48 -9.84
C PHE A 50 -2.05 -0.53 -8.91
N SER A 51 -2.65 0.61 -8.63
CA SER A 51 -2.09 1.59 -7.69
C SER A 51 -3.15 2.19 -6.77
N SER A 52 -2.73 2.49 -5.55
CA SER A 52 -3.44 3.43 -4.69
C SER A 52 -3.62 4.78 -5.39
N PRO A 53 -4.69 5.54 -5.07
CA PRO A 53 -4.92 6.87 -5.63
C PRO A 53 -3.95 7.94 -5.14
N LEU A 54 -3.13 7.68 -4.13
CA LEU A 54 -2.21 8.69 -3.58
C LEU A 54 -0.99 8.89 -4.50
N LYS A 55 -0.59 10.15 -4.67
CA LYS A 55 0.48 10.59 -5.61
C LYS A 55 1.76 9.78 -5.49
N ARG A 56 2.22 9.50 -4.26
CA ARG A 56 3.44 8.70 -4.01
C ARG A 56 3.36 7.29 -4.57
N ALA A 57 2.17 6.66 -4.51
CA ALA A 57 1.98 5.32 -5.06
C ALA A 57 1.86 5.34 -6.58
N ILE A 58 1.11 6.29 -7.14
CA ILE A 58 0.97 6.45 -8.59
C ILE A 58 2.34 6.69 -9.23
N LYS A 59 3.12 7.63 -8.68
CA LYS A 59 4.45 7.93 -9.22
C LYS A 59 5.40 6.73 -9.13
N THR A 60 5.36 6.00 -8.02
CA THR A 60 6.12 4.75 -7.87
C THR A 60 5.70 3.72 -8.93
N ALA A 61 4.40 3.51 -9.14
CA ALA A 61 3.89 2.57 -10.14
C ALA A 61 4.34 2.94 -11.57
N GLN A 62 4.30 4.22 -11.92
CA GLN A 62 4.75 4.73 -13.22
C GLN A 62 6.25 4.52 -13.45
N ILE A 63 7.07 4.55 -12.40
CA ILE A 63 8.51 4.26 -12.51
C ILE A 63 8.75 2.76 -12.67
N LEU A 64 8.03 1.92 -11.91
CA LEU A 64 8.21 0.48 -11.87
C LEU A 64 7.79 -0.25 -13.14
N SER A 65 6.80 0.27 -13.87
CA SER A 65 6.19 -0.41 -15.01
C SER A 65 5.80 0.56 -16.11
N ASP A 66 5.91 0.10 -17.35
CA ASP A 66 5.43 0.83 -18.54
C ASP A 66 3.91 0.66 -18.76
N VAL A 67 3.25 -0.16 -17.93
CA VAL A 67 1.80 -0.34 -17.93
C VAL A 67 1.14 0.76 -17.10
N ASN A 68 0.18 1.47 -17.70
CA ASN A 68 -0.58 2.49 -16.98
C ASN A 68 -1.30 1.91 -15.77
N PRO A 69 -1.14 2.48 -14.58
CA PRO A 69 -1.75 1.95 -13.38
C PRO A 69 -3.28 2.16 -13.37
N ILE A 70 -3.99 1.09 -13.06
CA ILE A 70 -5.42 1.13 -12.73
C ILE A 70 -5.52 1.59 -11.28
N ILE A 71 -6.20 2.71 -11.06
CA ILE A 71 -6.35 3.29 -9.72
C ILE A 71 -7.48 2.57 -8.98
N ASP A 72 -7.17 2.04 -7.80
CA ASP A 72 -8.15 1.37 -6.95
C ASP A 72 -8.14 1.95 -5.53
N LYS A 73 -9.27 2.49 -5.11
CA LYS A 73 -9.43 3.12 -3.79
C LYS A 73 -9.22 2.15 -2.62
N ARG A 74 -9.41 0.85 -2.85
CA ARG A 74 -9.19 -0.19 -1.83
C ARG A 74 -7.71 -0.36 -1.48
N LEU A 75 -6.80 0.18 -2.32
CA LEU A 75 -5.35 0.15 -2.12
C LEU A 75 -4.81 1.39 -1.38
N VAL A 76 -5.66 2.34 -0.99
CA VAL A 76 -5.24 3.52 -0.23
C VAL A 76 -4.64 3.10 1.12
N GLU A 77 -3.75 3.92 1.67
CA GLU A 77 -3.21 3.65 3.01
C GLU A 77 -4.31 3.65 4.08
N ARG A 78 -4.06 2.94 5.16
CA ARG A 78 -4.90 3.02 6.35
C ARG A 78 -5.04 4.47 6.79
N ASN A 79 -6.27 4.93 7.00
CA ASN A 79 -6.50 6.23 7.61
C ASN A 79 -5.92 6.21 9.04
N MET A 80 -5.01 7.12 9.33
CA MET A 80 -4.33 7.20 10.63
C MET A 80 -4.92 8.30 11.52
N GLY A 81 -6.01 8.95 11.07
CA GLY A 81 -6.77 9.92 11.83
C GLY A 81 -5.90 11.05 12.39
N GLU A 82 -6.01 11.29 13.70
CA GLU A 82 -5.28 12.37 14.39
C GLU A 82 -3.77 12.16 14.48
N PHE A 83 -3.26 10.98 14.11
CA PHE A 83 -1.82 10.71 14.08
C PHE A 83 -1.16 11.21 12.79
N GLU A 84 -1.91 11.52 11.74
CA GLU A 84 -1.34 12.03 10.48
C GLU A 84 -0.61 13.36 10.70
N GLY A 85 0.61 13.47 10.18
CA GLY A 85 1.49 14.60 10.39
C GLY A 85 2.20 14.64 11.74
N LYS A 86 1.98 13.65 12.60
CA LYS A 86 2.64 13.55 13.91
C LYS A 86 3.77 12.52 13.88
N PRO A 87 4.76 12.63 14.81
CA PRO A 87 5.84 11.66 14.92
C PRO A 87 5.32 10.23 15.15
N ALA A 88 5.91 9.26 14.44
CA ALA A 88 5.54 7.85 14.55
C ALA A 88 5.74 7.27 15.96
N LEU A 89 6.59 7.86 16.78
CA LEU A 89 6.81 7.47 18.17
C LEU A 89 5.54 7.57 19.02
N ASN A 90 4.58 8.40 18.65
CA ASN A 90 3.33 8.61 19.40
C ASN A 90 2.24 7.59 19.04
N TYR A 91 2.53 6.66 18.12
CA TYR A 91 1.57 5.69 17.64
C TYR A 91 1.85 4.29 18.22
N ASP A 92 0.89 3.77 18.99
CA ASP A 92 0.93 2.40 19.48
C ASP A 92 0.48 1.41 18.40
N SER A 93 1.45 0.91 17.62
CA SER A 93 1.16 -0.02 16.54
C SER A 93 0.55 -1.33 17.02
N LYS A 94 0.89 -1.83 18.20
CA LYS A 94 0.35 -3.09 18.76
C LYS A 94 -1.13 -2.95 19.03
N LYS A 95 -1.54 -1.85 19.69
CA LYS A 95 -2.94 -1.53 19.94
C LYS A 95 -3.77 -1.52 18.68
N TYR A 96 -3.35 -0.76 17.66
CA TYR A 96 -4.13 -0.57 16.44
C TYR A 96 -4.03 -1.75 15.45
N TRP A 97 -3.12 -2.71 15.66
CA TRP A 97 -3.07 -3.96 14.92
C TRP A 97 -3.75 -5.14 15.62
N ASP A 98 -4.34 -4.93 16.79
CA ASP A 98 -5.15 -5.95 17.44
C ASP A 98 -6.49 -6.13 16.72
N TYR A 99 -6.59 -7.23 15.97
CA TYR A 99 -7.76 -7.54 15.16
C TYR A 99 -9.02 -7.76 15.98
N LYS A 100 -8.89 -8.37 17.19
CA LYS A 100 -10.03 -8.66 18.06
C LYS A 100 -10.61 -7.39 18.66
N SER A 101 -9.76 -6.53 19.18
CA SER A 101 -10.16 -5.27 19.81
C SER A 101 -10.63 -4.23 18.78
N ASN A 102 -10.11 -4.30 17.55
CA ASN A 102 -10.53 -3.47 16.43
C ASN A 102 -10.61 -1.96 16.75
N TYR A 103 -9.61 -1.44 17.43
CA TYR A 103 -9.59 -0.04 17.87
C TYR A 103 -9.73 0.94 16.70
N SER A 104 -10.57 1.97 16.90
CA SER A 104 -10.85 3.05 15.93
C SER A 104 -10.84 4.44 16.55
N ASP A 105 -10.41 4.55 17.81
CA ASP A 105 -10.23 5.85 18.46
C ASP A 105 -9.25 6.74 17.69
N ASN A 106 -9.31 8.05 17.94
CA ASN A 106 -8.53 9.07 17.22
C ASN A 106 -8.74 9.11 15.70
N GLY A 107 -9.87 8.60 15.20
CA GLY A 107 -10.19 8.59 13.77
C GLY A 107 -9.38 7.58 12.94
N VAL A 108 -8.71 6.64 13.58
CA VAL A 108 -7.96 5.58 12.87
C VAL A 108 -8.93 4.58 12.24
N GLU A 109 -8.69 4.21 10.99
CA GLU A 109 -9.47 3.16 10.30
C GLU A 109 -9.39 1.86 11.10
N PRO A 110 -10.54 1.24 11.48
CA PRO A 110 -10.55 -0.07 12.15
C PRO A 110 -9.78 -1.10 11.35
N ILE A 111 -9.00 -1.95 12.02
CA ILE A 111 -8.18 -2.95 11.32
C ILE A 111 -9.05 -3.93 10.52
N GLN A 112 -10.26 -4.24 10.99
CA GLN A 112 -11.19 -5.11 10.29
C GLN A 112 -11.69 -4.49 8.97
N ASP A 113 -11.89 -3.17 8.91
CA ASP A 113 -12.28 -2.47 7.68
C ASP A 113 -11.15 -2.46 6.65
N LEU A 114 -9.90 -2.27 7.09
CA LEU A 114 -8.73 -2.44 6.23
C LEU A 114 -8.69 -3.83 5.60
N PHE A 115 -8.85 -4.90 6.40
CA PHE A 115 -8.88 -6.27 5.88
C PHE A 115 -10.08 -6.54 4.98
N LYS A 116 -11.25 -5.98 5.28
CA LYS A 116 -12.47 -6.12 4.46
C LYS A 116 -12.26 -5.57 3.04
N ARG A 117 -11.72 -4.32 2.91
CA ARG A 117 -11.47 -3.72 1.59
C ARG A 117 -10.37 -4.42 0.82
N VAL A 118 -9.31 -4.86 1.51
CA VAL A 118 -8.21 -5.61 0.90
C VAL A 118 -8.67 -6.98 0.41
N ASN A 119 -9.50 -7.70 1.17
CA ASN A 119 -10.07 -8.97 0.75
C ASN A 119 -11.02 -8.82 -0.44
N SER A 120 -11.81 -7.75 -0.49
CA SER A 120 -12.65 -7.43 -1.65
C SER A 120 -11.80 -7.27 -2.92
N PHE A 121 -10.71 -6.50 -2.84
CA PHE A 121 -9.76 -6.33 -3.95
C PHE A 121 -9.13 -7.67 -4.36
N LYS A 122 -8.60 -8.43 -3.40
CA LYS A 122 -8.01 -9.76 -3.64
C LYS A 122 -8.96 -10.70 -4.38
N ASN A 123 -10.21 -10.79 -3.93
CA ASN A 123 -11.19 -11.70 -4.52
C ASN A 123 -11.49 -11.33 -5.99
N GLU A 124 -11.58 -10.03 -6.27
CA GLU A 124 -11.79 -9.56 -7.64
C GLU A 124 -10.61 -9.91 -8.55
N ILE A 125 -9.38 -9.62 -8.15
CA ILE A 125 -8.22 -9.91 -9.00
C ILE A 125 -8.01 -11.41 -9.22
N LYS A 126 -8.26 -12.24 -8.19
CA LYS A 126 -8.19 -13.71 -8.31
C LYS A 126 -9.21 -14.25 -9.31
N GLY A 127 -10.40 -13.68 -9.35
CA GLY A 127 -11.45 -14.09 -10.29
C GLY A 127 -11.22 -13.67 -11.73
N LYS A 128 -10.57 -12.52 -11.93
CA LYS A 128 -10.44 -11.91 -13.27
C LYS A 128 -9.10 -12.20 -13.97
N TYR A 129 -8.02 -12.44 -13.22
CA TYR A 129 -6.65 -12.37 -13.75
C TYR A 129 -5.79 -13.57 -13.36
N SER A 130 -6.35 -14.77 -13.44
CA SER A 130 -5.73 -16.02 -12.95
C SER A 130 -4.39 -16.38 -13.61
N ASP A 131 -4.15 -15.91 -14.84
CA ASP A 131 -2.96 -16.21 -15.67
C ASP A 131 -2.03 -15.01 -15.88
N LYS A 132 -2.26 -13.90 -15.17
CA LYS A 132 -1.53 -12.64 -15.36
C LYS A 132 -0.43 -12.42 -14.32
N THR A 133 0.57 -11.62 -14.73
CA THR A 133 1.56 -11.03 -13.83
C THR A 133 1.10 -9.63 -13.44
N ILE A 134 0.84 -9.43 -12.15
CA ILE A 134 0.22 -8.23 -11.61
C ILE A 134 1.22 -7.49 -10.72
N LEU A 135 1.35 -6.18 -10.93
CA LEU A 135 2.03 -5.26 -10.03
C LEU A 135 0.99 -4.51 -9.19
N ILE A 136 1.16 -4.50 -7.89
CA ILE A 136 0.32 -3.74 -6.95
C ILE A 136 1.20 -2.76 -6.18
N VAL A 137 0.94 -1.47 -6.31
CA VAL A 137 1.66 -0.42 -5.58
C VAL A 137 0.75 0.22 -4.54
N SER A 138 1.18 0.15 -3.28
CA SER A 138 0.39 0.60 -2.15
C SER A 138 1.29 1.10 -1.01
N HIS A 139 0.88 0.97 0.24
CA HIS A 139 1.43 1.61 1.43
C HIS A 139 1.68 0.60 2.54
N GLY A 140 2.41 1.01 3.58
CA GLY A 140 2.90 0.12 4.62
C GLY A 140 1.83 -0.78 5.26
N ALA A 141 0.75 -0.21 5.80
CA ALA A 141 -0.30 -0.99 6.45
C ALA A 141 -1.11 -1.82 5.43
N THR A 142 -1.44 -1.24 4.29
CA THR A 142 -2.22 -1.92 3.24
C THR A 142 -1.42 -3.04 2.57
N VAL A 143 -0.11 -2.85 2.31
CA VAL A 143 0.79 -3.91 1.81
C VAL A 143 0.85 -5.09 2.79
N ARG A 144 0.95 -4.79 4.09
CA ARG A 144 0.94 -5.84 5.13
C ARG A 144 -0.38 -6.62 5.12
N ALA A 145 -1.52 -5.94 5.02
CA ALA A 145 -2.83 -6.59 4.94
C ALA A 145 -2.98 -7.41 3.65
N LEU A 146 -2.50 -6.89 2.50
CA LEU A 146 -2.47 -7.62 1.22
C LEU A 146 -1.63 -8.89 1.32
N HIS A 147 -0.46 -8.81 1.94
CA HIS A 147 0.41 -9.97 2.14
C HIS A 147 -0.32 -11.06 2.92
N PHE A 148 -0.92 -10.73 4.07
CA PHE A 148 -1.72 -11.70 4.83
C PHE A 148 -2.88 -12.28 4.01
N ALA A 149 -3.61 -11.43 3.28
CA ALA A 149 -4.76 -11.86 2.49
C ALA A 149 -4.38 -12.82 1.34
N LEU A 150 -3.23 -12.59 0.70
CA LEU A 150 -2.80 -13.33 -0.49
C LEU A 150 -2.02 -14.60 -0.16
N THR A 151 -1.27 -14.63 0.94
CA THR A 151 -0.44 -15.78 1.30
C THR A 151 -1.20 -16.85 2.06
N SER A 152 -2.46 -16.60 2.46
CA SER A 152 -3.33 -17.57 3.16
C SER A 152 -2.54 -18.42 4.16
N TYR A 153 -2.22 -17.86 5.31
CA TYR A 153 -1.83 -18.72 6.42
C TYR A 153 -3.04 -19.60 6.74
N LYS A 154 -2.97 -20.85 6.28
CA LYS A 154 -3.84 -21.92 6.74
C LYS A 154 -3.49 -22.27 8.17
#